data_52fc65227d1a46161c7e7a7a950139d6
#
_entry.id   52fc65227d1a46161c7e7a7a950139d6
#
_cell.length_a   1.000
_cell.length_b   1.000
_cell.length_c   1.000
_cell.angle_alpha   90.00
_cell.angle_beta   90.00
_cell.angle_gamma   90.00
#
_symmetry.space_group_name_H-M   'P 1'
#
loop_
_entity.id
_entity.type
_entity.pdbx_description
1 polymer ?
#
loop_
_entity_poly.entity_id
_entity_poly.type
_entity_poly.pdbx_seq_one_letter_code
_entity_poly.pdbx_strand_id
1 'polypeptide(L)'
;AHCRFITKDWLQKLDELNLSPNGIYCCGCEPFNDKMDFSYLVKAKGLGARFNRDNKLTILNPKWNPSSSVDATKIFDTEIILGANYISSKKWWDKIGGHHGFRRNLREEAFLSIKTRMAGGLVQCIPFIITAHKFRKKPPFTTSPINAAYNELAIIYICANDLFPEYVKLEKEYRGNDIVNEVLLQMDSNMYELETERQRIKKIAIKSFEESLYI
;
A
#
# COMPACT_ATOMS: atom_id res chain seq x y z
N ALA A 1 -7.39 -18.17 -3.12
CA ALA A 1 -7.76 -16.78 -2.87
C ALA A 1 -8.64 -16.71 -1.63
N HIS A 2 -8.45 -15.68 -0.81
CA HIS A 2 -9.18 -15.47 0.44
C HIS A 2 -9.92 -14.13 0.46
N CYS A 3 -10.13 -13.56 -0.74
CA CYS A 3 -10.94 -12.37 -0.97
C CYS A 3 -12.06 -12.69 -1.94
N ARG A 4 -13.24 -12.09 -1.72
CA ARG A 4 -14.41 -12.19 -2.60
C ARG A 4 -15.13 -10.86 -2.65
N PHE A 5 -15.61 -10.46 -3.83
CA PHE A 5 -16.57 -9.36 -3.93
C PHE A 5 -17.93 -9.81 -3.40
N ILE A 6 -18.48 -9.03 -2.47
CA ILE A 6 -19.84 -9.22 -1.90
C ILE A 6 -20.83 -8.40 -2.70
N THR A 7 -20.43 -7.21 -3.12
CA THR A 7 -21.28 -6.35 -3.95
C THR A 7 -21.58 -7.06 -5.27
N LYS A 8 -22.86 -7.31 -5.52
CA LYS A 8 -23.33 -7.81 -6.81
C LYS A 8 -23.03 -6.77 -7.89
N ASP A 9 -22.79 -7.23 -9.09
CA ASP A 9 -22.56 -6.39 -10.26
C ASP A 9 -21.43 -5.35 -10.08
N TRP A 10 -20.43 -5.72 -9.28
CA TRP A 10 -19.32 -4.83 -8.92
C TRP A 10 -18.53 -4.31 -10.14
N LEU A 11 -18.39 -5.12 -11.20
CA LEU A 11 -17.74 -4.70 -12.45
C LEU A 11 -18.54 -3.62 -13.16
N GLN A 12 -19.85 -3.80 -13.30
CA GLN A 12 -20.74 -2.81 -13.92
C GLN A 12 -20.70 -1.50 -13.10
N LYS A 13 -20.77 -1.60 -11.76
CA LYS A 13 -20.67 -0.42 -10.89
C LYS A 13 -19.34 0.32 -11.04
N LEU A 14 -18.22 -0.41 -11.21
CA LEU A 14 -16.93 0.22 -11.46
C LEU A 14 -16.90 0.95 -12.81
N ASP A 15 -17.47 0.35 -13.83
CA ASP A 15 -17.53 0.94 -15.18
C ASP A 15 -18.34 2.24 -15.18
N GLU A 16 -19.46 2.27 -14.44
CA GLU A 16 -20.32 3.44 -14.30
C GLU A 16 -19.65 4.62 -13.56
N LEU A 17 -18.61 4.37 -12.77
CA LEU A 17 -17.95 5.41 -11.96
C LEU A 17 -17.03 6.34 -12.76
N ASN A 18 -16.70 6.02 -14.01
CA ASN A 18 -15.77 6.80 -14.83
C ASN A 18 -14.49 7.20 -14.07
N LEU A 19 -13.87 6.24 -13.37
CA LEU A 19 -12.67 6.47 -12.56
C LEU A 19 -11.53 7.05 -13.42
N SER A 20 -10.75 7.96 -12.84
CA SER A 20 -9.56 8.48 -13.51
C SER A 20 -8.61 7.33 -13.90
N PRO A 21 -8.12 7.27 -15.13
CA PRO A 21 -7.13 6.27 -15.52
C PRO A 21 -5.78 6.43 -14.80
N ASN A 22 -5.54 7.58 -14.18
CA ASN A 22 -4.33 7.94 -13.45
C ASN A 22 -4.53 7.80 -11.95
N GLY A 23 -4.88 6.62 -11.48
CA GLY A 23 -5.13 6.38 -10.07
C GLY A 23 -5.01 4.92 -9.67
N ILE A 24 -5.01 4.72 -8.36
CA ILE A 24 -5.16 3.44 -7.71
C ILE A 24 -6.31 3.53 -6.70
N TYR A 25 -7.18 2.56 -6.72
CA TYR A 25 -8.43 2.57 -5.98
C TYR A 25 -8.53 1.32 -5.13
N CYS A 26 -8.95 1.43 -3.88
CA CYS A 26 -9.37 0.26 -3.10
C CYS A 26 -10.88 0.29 -2.87
N CYS A 27 -11.46 -0.88 -2.59
CA CYS A 27 -12.87 -1.01 -2.24
C CYS A 27 -13.02 -1.16 -0.73
N GLY A 28 -14.23 -1.04 -0.21
CA GLY A 28 -14.54 -1.41 1.16
C GLY A 28 -14.16 -2.86 1.44
N CYS A 29 -13.67 -3.15 2.64
CA CYS A 29 -13.27 -4.48 3.05
C CYS A 29 -13.96 -4.89 4.35
N GLU A 30 -14.54 -6.10 4.34
CA GLU A 30 -15.16 -6.73 5.50
C GLU A 30 -14.48 -8.05 5.85
N PRO A 31 -14.27 -8.35 7.14
CA PRO A 31 -13.84 -9.68 7.54
C PRO A 31 -14.96 -10.70 7.33
N PHE A 32 -14.61 -11.91 6.91
CA PHE A 32 -15.55 -13.02 6.90
C PHE A 32 -14.99 -14.24 7.68
N ASN A 33 -15.88 -15.06 8.20
CA ASN A 33 -15.55 -16.28 8.90
C ASN A 33 -15.44 -17.49 7.96
N ASP A 34 -15.03 -18.64 8.50
CA ASP A 34 -14.87 -19.88 7.74
C ASP A 34 -16.18 -20.44 7.15
N LYS A 35 -17.31 -20.06 7.70
CA LYS A 35 -18.64 -20.49 7.22
C LYS A 35 -19.09 -19.71 5.99
N MET A 36 -18.35 -18.67 5.60
CA MET A 36 -18.66 -17.80 4.46
C MET A 36 -20.08 -17.22 4.51
N ASP A 37 -20.59 -17.02 5.71
CA ASP A 37 -21.85 -16.33 5.94
C ASP A 37 -21.62 -14.82 5.84
N PHE A 38 -22.26 -14.18 4.88
CA PHE A 38 -22.19 -12.75 4.63
C PHE A 38 -23.42 -12.00 5.15
N SER A 39 -24.36 -12.68 5.77
CA SER A 39 -25.64 -12.09 6.22
C SER A 39 -25.46 -11.00 7.29
N TYR A 40 -24.32 -11.01 8.00
CA TYR A 40 -23.99 -10.03 9.03
C TYR A 40 -23.15 -8.85 8.49
N LEU A 41 -22.73 -8.87 7.21
CA LEU A 41 -21.86 -7.86 6.63
C LEU A 41 -22.66 -6.63 6.18
N VAL A 42 -22.99 -5.78 7.13
CA VAL A 42 -23.84 -4.60 6.89
C VAL A 42 -23.02 -3.34 6.57
N LYS A 43 -21.77 -3.27 7.01
CA LYS A 43 -20.88 -2.10 6.80
C LYS A 43 -19.41 -2.53 6.65
N ALA A 44 -18.75 -1.95 5.66
CA ALA A 44 -17.31 -2.13 5.50
C ALA A 44 -16.53 -1.61 6.72
N LYS A 45 -15.65 -2.43 7.29
CA LYS A 45 -14.80 -2.04 8.43
C LYS A 45 -13.49 -1.43 7.97
N GLY A 46 -12.96 -1.88 6.83
CA GLY A 46 -11.76 -1.33 6.21
C GLY A 46 -12.13 -0.39 5.06
N LEU A 47 -11.83 0.89 5.20
CA LEU A 47 -12.14 1.93 4.23
C LEU A 47 -10.89 2.75 3.89
N GLY A 48 -9.89 2.08 3.29
CA GLY A 48 -8.57 2.68 3.11
C GLY A 48 -7.80 2.82 4.41
N ALA A 49 -6.62 3.40 4.34
CA ALA A 49 -5.75 3.61 5.48
C ALA A 49 -5.01 4.95 5.39
N ARG A 50 -4.36 5.33 6.47
CA ARG A 50 -3.50 6.50 6.57
C ARG A 50 -2.10 6.10 7.02
N PHE A 51 -1.13 6.96 6.76
CA PHE A 51 0.22 6.80 7.28
C PHE A 51 0.27 6.93 8.79
N ASN A 52 1.08 6.09 9.43
CA ASN A 52 1.29 6.17 10.87
C ASN A 52 2.36 7.21 11.20
N ARG A 53 1.95 8.41 11.58
CA ARG A 53 2.84 9.54 11.88
C ARG A 53 3.36 9.56 13.31
N ASP A 54 3.17 8.50 14.09
CA ASP A 54 3.61 8.47 15.50
C ASP A 54 5.14 8.53 15.61
N ASN A 55 5.84 7.92 14.68
CA ASN A 55 7.29 8.09 14.51
C ASN A 55 7.72 7.75 13.06
N LYS A 56 8.95 8.12 12.70
CA LYS A 56 9.50 7.92 11.35
C LYS A 56 9.54 6.46 10.94
N LEU A 57 9.91 5.54 11.83
CA LEU A 57 10.01 4.10 11.52
C LEU A 57 8.67 3.44 11.23
N THR A 58 7.60 3.97 11.83
CA THR A 58 6.27 3.39 11.66
C THR A 58 5.46 4.08 10.58
N ILE A 59 6.01 5.11 9.91
CA ILE A 59 5.25 5.89 8.93
C ILE A 59 4.69 5.04 7.80
N LEU A 60 5.42 4.03 7.37
CA LEU A 60 4.99 3.11 6.31
C LEU A 60 4.00 2.03 6.80
N ASN A 61 3.72 1.97 8.11
CA ASN A 61 2.71 1.08 8.67
C ASN A 61 1.32 1.68 8.52
N PRO A 62 0.41 1.04 7.77
CA PRO A 62 -0.91 1.60 7.59
C PRO A 62 -1.72 1.57 8.89
N LYS A 63 -2.38 2.68 9.21
CA LYS A 63 -3.47 2.75 10.19
C LYS A 63 -4.79 2.80 9.45
N TRP A 64 -5.69 1.86 9.71
CA TRP A 64 -7.00 1.78 9.07
C TRP A 64 -7.84 3.02 9.38
N ASN A 65 -8.54 3.54 8.35
CA ASN A 65 -9.51 4.60 8.55
C ASN A 65 -10.71 4.06 9.33
N PRO A 66 -11.13 4.71 10.44
CA PRO A 66 -12.36 4.32 11.12
C PRO A 66 -13.57 4.51 10.21
N SER A 67 -14.46 3.52 10.18
CA SER A 67 -15.69 3.60 9.36
C SER A 67 -16.61 4.76 9.76
N SER A 68 -16.49 5.26 10.99
CA SER A 68 -17.24 6.42 11.48
C SER A 68 -16.72 7.77 11.00
N SER A 69 -15.52 7.81 10.41
CA SER A 69 -14.87 9.07 9.99
C SER A 69 -15.07 9.41 8.51
N VAL A 70 -15.75 8.55 7.75
CA VAL A 70 -15.91 8.71 6.30
C VAL A 70 -17.36 8.49 5.85
N ASP A 71 -17.77 9.21 4.82
CA ASP A 71 -19.04 8.99 4.15
C ASP A 71 -18.92 7.73 3.24
N ALA A 72 -19.49 6.62 3.71
CA ALA A 72 -19.45 5.36 2.99
C ALA A 72 -20.30 5.32 1.71
N THR A 73 -20.98 6.41 1.37
CA THR A 73 -21.78 6.53 0.14
C THR A 73 -21.03 7.19 -1.02
N LYS A 74 -19.86 7.76 -0.77
CA LYS A 74 -19.07 8.52 -1.74
C LYS A 74 -17.65 8.01 -1.85
N ILE A 75 -17.06 8.09 -3.04
CA ILE A 75 -15.63 7.91 -3.23
C ILE A 75 -14.90 9.02 -2.48
N PHE A 76 -13.84 8.68 -1.77
CA PHE A 76 -13.04 9.65 -1.03
C PHE A 76 -11.54 9.35 -1.15
N ASP A 77 -10.74 10.40 -0.97
CA ASP A 77 -9.28 10.27 -0.96
C ASP A 77 -8.82 9.53 0.30
N THR A 78 -7.90 8.60 0.12
CA THR A 78 -7.24 7.89 1.21
C THR A 78 -5.72 8.00 1.07
N GLU A 79 -4.99 7.98 2.16
CA GLU A 79 -3.52 8.08 2.08
C GLU A 79 -2.90 6.78 1.60
N ILE A 80 -3.47 5.65 1.98
CA ILE A 80 -3.00 4.31 1.62
C ILE A 80 -4.20 3.46 1.19
N ILE A 81 -4.05 2.73 0.08
CA ILE A 81 -5.01 1.71 -0.34
C ILE A 81 -5.03 0.52 0.60
N LEU A 82 -6.04 -0.34 0.48
CA LEU A 82 -6.10 -1.62 1.18
C LEU A 82 -5.46 -2.72 0.35
N GLY A 83 -4.57 -3.51 0.95
CA GLY A 83 -3.91 -4.63 0.28
C GLY A 83 -4.83 -5.81 -0.04
N ALA A 84 -6.02 -5.87 0.57
CA ALA A 84 -6.99 -6.92 0.27
C ALA A 84 -7.61 -6.81 -1.12
N ASN A 85 -7.70 -5.59 -1.64
CA ASN A 85 -8.29 -5.29 -2.94
C ASN A 85 -7.82 -3.93 -3.44
N TYR A 86 -7.35 -3.85 -4.64
CA TYR A 86 -7.11 -2.58 -5.31
C TYR A 86 -7.22 -2.73 -6.83
N ILE A 87 -7.50 -1.63 -7.48
CA ILE A 87 -7.79 -1.52 -8.90
C ILE A 87 -6.98 -0.36 -9.46
N SER A 88 -6.40 -0.57 -10.63
CA SER A 88 -5.70 0.47 -11.38
C SER A 88 -5.81 0.16 -12.88
N SER A 89 -5.72 1.18 -13.71
CA SER A 89 -5.53 0.92 -15.13
C SER A 89 -4.16 0.29 -15.40
N LYS A 90 -4.08 -0.62 -16.38
CA LYS A 90 -2.79 -1.22 -16.75
C LYS A 90 -1.75 -0.15 -17.11
N LYS A 91 -2.17 0.89 -17.85
CA LYS A 91 -1.28 1.99 -18.23
C LYS A 91 -0.71 2.73 -17.04
N TRP A 92 -1.52 2.96 -15.98
CA TRP A 92 -1.04 3.61 -14.76
C TRP A 92 -0.11 2.69 -13.98
N TRP A 93 -0.49 1.42 -13.83
CA TRP A 93 0.33 0.41 -13.18
C TRP A 93 1.73 0.32 -13.80
N ASP A 94 1.80 0.23 -15.13
CA ASP A 94 3.06 0.18 -15.85
C ASP A 94 3.87 1.49 -15.69
N LYS A 95 3.19 2.64 -15.70
CA LYS A 95 3.83 3.95 -15.49
C LYS A 95 4.52 4.04 -14.15
N ILE A 96 3.85 3.64 -13.06
CA ILE A 96 4.41 3.69 -11.71
C ILE A 96 5.32 2.49 -11.37
N GLY A 97 5.47 1.51 -12.26
CA GLY A 97 6.32 0.33 -12.07
C GLY A 97 5.78 -0.72 -11.12
N GLY A 98 4.47 -0.72 -10.80
CA GLY A 98 3.86 -1.73 -9.93
C GLY A 98 4.67 -2.03 -8.67
N HIS A 99 5.02 -3.29 -8.43
CA HIS A 99 5.80 -3.75 -7.27
C HIS A 99 7.31 -3.91 -7.54
N HIS A 100 7.86 -3.34 -8.62
CA HIS A 100 9.29 -3.47 -8.92
C HIS A 100 10.14 -2.95 -7.75
N GLY A 101 11.21 -3.67 -7.44
CA GLY A 101 12.08 -3.39 -6.30
C GLY A 101 11.62 -3.96 -4.95
N PHE A 102 10.43 -4.60 -4.91
CA PHE A 102 9.83 -5.15 -3.71
C PHE A 102 10.11 -6.65 -3.54
N ARG A 103 10.27 -7.07 -2.29
CA ARG A 103 10.41 -8.49 -1.95
C ARG A 103 9.25 -8.98 -1.10
N ARG A 104 8.52 -10.02 -1.59
CA ARG A 104 7.40 -10.66 -0.88
C ARG A 104 6.29 -9.65 -0.49
N ASN A 105 5.58 -9.95 0.58
CA ASN A 105 4.49 -9.14 1.11
C ASN A 105 5.03 -8.19 2.18
N LEU A 106 4.35 -7.18 2.52
CA LEU A 106 4.54 -6.14 3.54
C LEU A 106 4.92 -4.79 2.92
N ARG A 107 4.12 -3.76 3.24
CA ARG A 107 4.25 -2.36 2.80
C ARG A 107 3.93 -2.09 1.33
N GLU A 108 3.45 -3.08 0.57
CA GLU A 108 3.08 -2.90 -0.83
C GLU A 108 2.03 -1.81 -1.01
N GLU A 109 1.07 -1.71 -0.09
CA GLU A 109 0.02 -0.69 -0.14
C GLU A 109 0.58 0.72 0.03
N ALA A 110 1.48 0.91 0.98
CA ALA A 110 2.16 2.18 1.20
C ALA A 110 3.01 2.56 -0.01
N PHE A 111 3.79 1.61 -0.54
CA PHE A 111 4.65 1.82 -1.70
C PHE A 111 3.88 2.26 -2.94
N LEU A 112 2.81 1.53 -3.30
CA LEU A 112 1.98 1.85 -4.45
C LEU A 112 1.29 3.22 -4.27
N SER A 113 0.82 3.52 -3.06
CA SER A 113 0.16 4.79 -2.76
C SER A 113 1.12 5.98 -2.85
N ILE A 114 2.32 5.85 -2.29
CA ILE A 114 3.38 6.86 -2.38
C ILE A 114 3.74 7.13 -3.84
N LYS A 115 4.08 6.09 -4.62
CA LYS A 115 4.44 6.25 -6.03
C LYS A 115 3.33 6.89 -6.86
N THR A 116 2.08 6.49 -6.61
CA THR A 116 0.92 7.06 -7.27
C THR A 116 0.81 8.55 -6.99
N ARG A 117 0.93 8.97 -5.73
CA ARG A 117 0.83 10.40 -5.34
C ARG A 117 2.02 11.21 -5.83
N MET A 118 3.25 10.68 -5.73
CA MET A 118 4.43 11.35 -6.30
C MET A 118 4.26 11.61 -7.79
N ALA A 119 3.66 10.68 -8.53
CA ALA A 119 3.38 10.83 -9.96
C ALA A 119 2.12 11.68 -10.28
N GLY A 120 1.48 12.29 -9.27
CA GLY A 120 0.28 13.13 -9.41
C GLY A 120 -1.02 12.35 -9.65
N GLY A 121 -1.04 11.06 -9.33
CA GLY A 121 -2.25 10.23 -9.43
C GLY A 121 -3.12 10.25 -8.19
N LEU A 122 -4.31 9.69 -8.33
CA LEU A 122 -5.30 9.59 -7.26
C LEU A 122 -5.12 8.28 -6.46
N VAL A 123 -5.27 8.39 -5.15
CA VAL A 123 -5.34 7.26 -4.23
C VAL A 123 -6.67 7.36 -3.49
N GLN A 124 -7.65 6.51 -3.84
CA GLN A 124 -9.03 6.66 -3.38
C GLN A 124 -9.64 5.34 -2.90
N CYS A 125 -10.63 5.46 -2.04
CA CYS A 125 -11.47 4.35 -1.60
C CYS A 125 -12.87 4.46 -2.19
N ILE A 126 -13.39 3.33 -2.71
CA ILE A 126 -14.75 3.15 -3.20
C ILE A 126 -15.51 2.34 -2.13
N PRO A 127 -16.09 2.97 -1.12
CA PRO A 127 -16.56 2.29 0.08
C PRO A 127 -17.81 1.43 -0.13
N PHE A 128 -18.61 1.74 -1.15
CA PHE A 128 -19.86 1.04 -1.47
C PHE A 128 -19.68 -0.19 -2.38
N ILE A 129 -18.48 -0.42 -2.90
CA ILE A 129 -18.09 -1.71 -3.47
C ILE A 129 -17.35 -2.46 -2.38
N ILE A 130 -17.89 -3.58 -1.93
CA ILE A 130 -17.40 -4.29 -0.75
C ILE A 130 -16.80 -5.63 -1.16
N THR A 131 -15.61 -5.89 -0.64
CA THR A 131 -14.97 -7.20 -0.68
C THR A 131 -14.99 -7.85 0.69
N ALA A 132 -15.12 -9.15 0.75
CA ALA A 132 -14.87 -9.92 1.97
C ALA A 132 -13.45 -10.46 1.95
N HIS A 133 -12.73 -10.30 3.08
CA HIS A 133 -11.38 -10.80 3.26
C HIS A 133 -11.31 -11.71 4.50
N LYS A 134 -10.72 -12.91 4.34
CA LYS A 134 -10.48 -13.80 5.45
C LYS A 134 -9.22 -13.38 6.20
N PHE A 135 -9.41 -12.67 7.30
CA PHE A 135 -8.31 -12.35 8.21
C PHE A 135 -7.95 -13.59 9.05
N ARG A 136 -6.73 -14.06 8.90
CA ARG A 136 -6.23 -15.23 9.62
C ARG A 136 -5.58 -14.78 10.93
N LYS A 137 -5.75 -15.56 12.00
CA LYS A 137 -5.05 -15.34 13.28
C LYS A 137 -3.52 -15.45 13.14
N LYS A 138 -3.07 -16.32 12.22
CA LYS A 138 -1.65 -16.46 11.85
C LYS A 138 -1.56 -16.34 10.32
N PRO A 139 -0.62 -15.54 9.79
CA PRO A 139 -0.39 -15.49 8.37
C PRO A 139 0.03 -16.87 7.86
N PRO A 140 -0.35 -17.26 6.62
CA PRO A 140 0.03 -18.54 6.03
C PRO A 140 1.49 -18.60 5.57
N PHE A 141 2.22 -17.54 5.80
CA PHE A 141 3.64 -17.37 5.45
C PHE A 141 4.40 -16.83 6.67
N THR A 142 5.68 -17.15 6.74
CA THR A 142 6.55 -16.60 7.78
C THR A 142 6.85 -15.13 7.45
N THR A 143 6.49 -14.23 8.35
CA THR A 143 6.94 -12.84 8.28
C THR A 143 8.39 -12.79 8.78
N SER A 144 9.30 -12.36 7.91
CA SER A 144 10.70 -12.16 8.29
C SER A 144 10.94 -10.69 8.63
N PRO A 145 11.57 -10.38 9.77
CA PRO A 145 12.02 -9.03 10.09
C PRO A 145 12.91 -8.45 8.98
N ILE A 146 13.73 -9.29 8.34
CA ILE A 146 14.60 -8.91 7.22
C ILE A 146 13.75 -8.44 6.02
N ASN A 147 12.69 -9.18 5.64
CA ASN A 147 11.86 -8.76 4.52
C ASN A 147 11.10 -7.46 4.80
N ALA A 148 10.64 -7.27 6.04
CA ALA A 148 9.99 -6.02 6.43
C ALA A 148 10.96 -4.84 6.33
N ALA A 149 12.15 -4.96 6.93
CA ALA A 149 13.18 -3.94 6.87
C ALA A 149 13.67 -3.68 5.43
N TYR A 150 13.81 -4.74 4.61
CA TYR A 150 14.15 -4.61 3.20
C TYR A 150 13.13 -3.72 2.47
N ASN A 151 11.85 -4.03 2.58
CA ASN A 151 10.81 -3.28 1.89
C ASN A 151 10.71 -1.83 2.40
N GLU A 152 10.85 -1.61 3.70
CA GLU A 152 10.86 -0.26 4.29
C GLU A 152 12.05 0.56 3.77
N LEU A 153 13.26 0.02 3.79
CA LEU A 153 14.45 0.67 3.25
C LEU A 153 14.39 0.82 1.72
N ALA A 154 13.83 -0.15 0.99
CA ALA A 154 13.64 -0.04 -0.45
C ALA A 154 12.69 1.10 -0.84
N ILE A 155 11.57 1.29 -0.10
CA ILE A 155 10.67 2.43 -0.31
C ILE A 155 11.44 3.75 -0.16
N ILE A 156 12.21 3.88 0.92
CA ILE A 156 12.97 5.11 1.19
C ILE A 156 14.05 5.31 0.12
N TYR A 157 14.79 4.26 -0.25
CA TYR A 157 15.80 4.35 -1.31
C TYR A 157 15.19 4.81 -2.65
N ILE A 158 14.04 4.26 -3.02
CA ILE A 158 13.38 4.55 -4.30
C ILE A 158 12.70 5.92 -4.29
N CYS A 159 12.00 6.27 -3.23
CA CYS A 159 11.10 7.43 -3.18
C CYS A 159 11.69 8.65 -2.46
N ALA A 160 12.67 8.47 -1.57
CA ALA A 160 13.25 9.51 -0.70
C ALA A 160 14.73 9.24 -0.42
N ASN A 161 15.53 9.08 -1.47
CA ASN A 161 16.92 8.63 -1.35
C ASN A 161 17.81 9.51 -0.47
N ASP A 162 17.56 10.78 -0.38
CA ASP A 162 18.23 11.73 0.51
C ASP A 162 17.99 11.43 2.00
N LEU A 163 16.88 10.79 2.35
CA LEU A 163 16.58 10.32 3.70
C LEU A 163 17.13 8.92 4.01
N PHE A 164 17.65 8.20 3.00
CA PHE A 164 18.06 6.82 3.16
C PHE A 164 19.12 6.59 4.26
N PRO A 165 20.18 7.41 4.39
CA PRO A 165 21.16 7.24 5.47
C PRO A 165 20.54 7.38 6.87
N GLU A 166 19.61 8.31 7.05
CA GLU A 166 18.90 8.51 8.32
C GLU A 166 18.04 7.27 8.65
N TYR A 167 17.28 6.76 7.68
CA TYR A 167 16.43 5.58 7.88
C TYR A 167 17.26 4.32 8.17
N VAL A 168 18.41 4.14 7.53
CA VAL A 168 19.33 3.03 7.87
C VAL A 168 19.79 3.11 9.33
N LYS A 169 20.09 4.31 9.82
CA LYS A 169 20.46 4.52 11.23
C LYS A 169 19.30 4.16 12.16
N LEU A 170 18.10 4.66 11.90
CA LEU A 170 16.89 4.39 12.68
C LEU A 170 16.55 2.88 12.70
N GLU A 171 16.65 2.20 11.56
CA GLU A 171 16.41 0.77 11.46
C GLU A 171 17.46 -0.03 12.26
N LYS A 172 18.72 0.38 12.28
CA LYS A 172 19.78 -0.23 13.10
C LYS A 172 19.49 -0.10 14.60
N GLU A 173 19.01 1.06 15.02
CA GLU A 173 18.61 1.32 16.41
C GLU A 173 17.39 0.47 16.81
N TYR A 174 16.46 0.26 15.90
CA TYR A 174 15.21 -0.47 16.16
C TYR A 174 15.34 -1.99 16.06
N ARG A 175 16.01 -2.51 15.01
CA ARG A 175 16.08 -3.96 14.70
C ARG A 175 17.43 -4.59 15.02
N GLY A 176 18.45 -3.77 15.26
CA GLY A 176 19.82 -4.22 15.46
C GLY A 176 20.67 -4.22 14.19
N ASN A 177 21.98 -4.11 14.39
CA ASN A 177 22.95 -4.00 13.29
C ASN A 177 22.94 -5.24 12.37
N ASP A 178 22.84 -6.45 12.93
CA ASP A 178 22.94 -7.68 12.15
C ASP A 178 21.83 -7.81 11.12
N ILE A 179 20.58 -7.53 11.53
CA ILE A 179 19.42 -7.56 10.62
C ILE A 179 19.61 -6.53 9.51
N VAL A 180 19.96 -5.30 9.85
CA VAL A 180 20.07 -4.22 8.85
C VAL A 180 21.27 -4.41 7.93
N ASN A 181 22.41 -4.91 8.43
CA ASN A 181 23.56 -5.23 7.58
C ASN A 181 23.20 -6.35 6.57
N GLU A 182 22.46 -7.39 6.98
CA GLU A 182 21.96 -8.42 6.07
C GLU A 182 21.03 -7.82 5.02
N VAL A 183 20.14 -6.90 5.41
CA VAL A 183 19.26 -6.18 4.47
C VAL A 183 20.06 -5.37 3.47
N LEU A 184 21.09 -4.63 3.91
CA LEU A 184 21.92 -3.82 3.02
C LEU A 184 22.68 -4.69 2.01
N LEU A 185 23.20 -5.85 2.42
CA LEU A 185 23.79 -6.84 1.50
C LEU A 185 22.79 -7.34 0.46
N GLN A 186 21.56 -7.60 0.88
CA GLN A 186 20.49 -8.01 -0.04
C GLN A 186 20.07 -6.87 -0.98
N MET A 187 20.06 -5.62 -0.52
CA MET A 187 19.80 -4.45 -1.36
C MET A 187 20.92 -4.25 -2.39
N ASP A 188 22.17 -4.41 -1.98
CA ASP A 188 23.32 -4.32 -2.87
C ASP A 188 23.22 -5.35 -4.02
N SER A 189 22.88 -6.59 -3.71
CA SER A 189 22.64 -7.63 -4.73
C SER A 189 21.49 -7.33 -5.70
N ASN A 190 20.57 -6.43 -5.32
CA ASN A 190 19.42 -5.99 -6.12
C ASN A 190 19.54 -4.53 -6.59
N MET A 191 20.69 -3.93 -6.45
CA MET A 191 20.90 -2.49 -6.68
C MET A 191 20.47 -2.04 -8.07
N TYR A 192 20.68 -2.88 -9.09
CA TYR A 192 20.24 -2.57 -10.45
C TYR A 192 18.72 -2.35 -10.55
N GLU A 193 17.94 -3.23 -9.92
CA GLU A 193 16.47 -3.11 -9.92
C GLU A 193 16.02 -1.90 -9.11
N LEU A 194 16.57 -1.71 -7.92
CA LEU A 194 16.25 -0.58 -7.04
C LEU A 194 16.56 0.76 -7.71
N GLU A 195 17.73 0.87 -8.33
CA GLU A 195 18.13 2.08 -9.04
C GLU A 195 17.28 2.34 -10.28
N THR A 196 16.94 1.29 -11.05
CA THR A 196 16.05 1.40 -12.19
C THR A 196 14.70 1.96 -11.77
N GLU A 197 14.15 1.45 -10.66
CA GLU A 197 12.87 1.93 -10.14
C GLU A 197 12.98 3.35 -9.57
N ARG A 198 14.06 3.67 -8.86
CA ARG A 198 14.35 5.02 -8.39
C ARG A 198 14.38 6.03 -9.53
N GLN A 199 15.06 5.72 -10.62
CA GLN A 199 15.11 6.59 -11.81
C GLN A 199 13.75 6.71 -12.49
N ARG A 200 12.95 5.63 -12.51
CA ARG A 200 11.56 5.69 -12.98
C ARG A 200 10.76 6.69 -12.17
N ILE A 201 10.76 6.58 -10.84
CA ILE A 201 10.01 7.47 -9.97
C ILE A 201 10.51 8.90 -10.10
N LYS A 202 11.82 9.14 -10.07
CA LYS A 202 12.41 10.47 -10.27
C LYS A 202 11.95 11.13 -11.58
N LYS A 203 11.78 10.35 -12.65
CA LYS A 203 11.34 10.86 -13.95
C LYS A 203 9.87 11.27 -14.00
N ILE A 204 9.00 10.60 -13.22
CA ILE A 204 7.55 10.81 -13.27
C ILE A 204 7.00 11.61 -12.08
N ALA A 205 7.80 11.78 -11.03
CA ALA A 205 7.39 12.49 -9.83
C ALA A 205 7.18 13.97 -10.11
N ILE A 206 6.05 14.51 -9.66
CA ILE A 206 5.71 15.93 -9.63
C ILE A 206 5.50 16.44 -8.20
N LYS A 207 5.56 15.55 -7.22
CA LYS A 207 5.51 15.83 -5.78
C LYS A 207 6.69 15.15 -5.10
N SER A 208 7.16 15.73 -4.00
CA SER A 208 8.16 15.09 -3.14
C SER A 208 7.59 13.88 -2.40
N PHE A 209 8.46 13.11 -1.76
CA PHE A 209 8.05 12.03 -0.87
C PHE A 209 7.19 12.57 0.29
N GLU A 210 7.63 13.63 0.94
CA GLU A 210 6.92 14.26 2.05
C GLU A 210 5.53 14.74 1.64
N GLU A 211 5.41 15.45 0.51
CA GLU A 211 4.12 15.88 -0.03
C GLU A 211 3.21 14.69 -0.36
N SER A 212 3.78 13.56 -0.72
CA SER A 212 3.02 12.34 -1.05
C SER A 212 2.42 11.63 0.17
N LEU A 213 2.87 11.96 1.37
CA LEU A 213 2.35 11.40 2.63
C LEU A 213 1.05 12.09 3.11
N TYR A 214 0.66 13.19 2.47
CA TYR A 214 -0.54 13.96 2.85
C TYR A 214 -1.56 13.99 1.72
N ILE A 215 -2.85 14.11 2.09
CA ILE A 215 -3.98 14.30 1.16
C ILE A 215 -4.14 15.79 0.87
#